data_aad876dc5f417968c50fde3c07958325
#
_entry.id   aad876dc5f417968c50fde3c07958325
#
_cell.length_a   1.000
_cell.length_b   1.000
_cell.length_c   1.000
_cell.angle_alpha   90.00
_cell.angle_beta   90.00
_cell.angle_gamma   90.00
#
_symmetry.space_group_name_H-M   'P 1'
#
loop_
_entity.id
_entity.type
_entity.pdbx_description
1 polymer ?
#
loop_
_entity_poly.entity_id
_entity_poly.type
_entity_poly.pdbx_seq_one_letter_code
_entity_poly.pdbx_strand_id
1 'polypeptide(L)'
;MSATVVLADTNVISEFVKTTPDGQVMRWLESVQLMAISAVTLEEAHFGLAWQPNNRKLALFNALVERLQAVYPITPAIAQRGGVLRGQFQAQGIVRSAPDMLIAATAIEHQLVLATRNVRDFLGCGVQVVNPFEGF
;
A
#
# COMPACT_ATOMS: atom_id res chain seq x y z
N MET A 1 -9.28 22.06 -8.19
CA MET A 1 -8.14 21.17 -7.89
C MET A 1 -8.67 19.76 -7.65
N SER A 2 -8.03 18.79 -8.26
CA SER A 2 -8.37 17.40 -8.00
C SER A 2 -7.74 16.96 -6.66
N ALA A 3 -8.45 16.12 -5.92
CA ALA A 3 -7.93 15.54 -4.70
C ALA A 3 -6.82 14.53 -5.03
N THR A 4 -5.79 14.48 -4.19
CA THR A 4 -4.71 13.51 -4.32
C THR A 4 -5.19 12.15 -3.86
N VAL A 5 -5.01 11.14 -4.69
CA VAL A 5 -5.26 9.76 -4.30
C VAL A 5 -3.98 9.19 -3.69
N VAL A 6 -4.12 8.57 -2.53
CA VAL A 6 -3.01 7.94 -1.80
C VAL A 6 -3.15 6.43 -1.96
N LEU A 7 -2.03 5.78 -2.32
CA LEU A 7 -1.96 4.31 -2.36
C LEU A 7 -1.45 3.82 -1.00
N ALA A 8 -2.27 3.07 -0.29
CA ALA A 8 -1.90 2.57 1.03
C ALA A 8 -1.26 1.18 0.93
N ASP A 9 -0.08 1.04 1.53
CA ASP A 9 0.61 -0.24 1.65
C ASP A 9 -0.11 -1.13 2.67
N THR A 10 0.16 -2.43 2.61
CA THR A 10 -0.50 -3.43 3.45
C THR A 10 -0.39 -3.14 4.94
N ASN A 11 0.78 -2.66 5.41
CA ASN A 11 0.96 -2.34 6.83
C ASN A 11 0.06 -1.20 7.32
N VAL A 12 -0.28 -0.26 6.45
CA VAL A 12 -1.21 0.84 6.77
C VAL A 12 -2.64 0.29 6.86
N ILE A 13 -3.02 -0.54 5.91
CA ILE A 13 -4.35 -1.17 5.89
C ILE A 13 -4.53 -2.08 7.11
N SER A 14 -3.52 -2.87 7.44
CA SER A 14 -3.55 -3.77 8.61
C SER A 14 -3.78 -3.01 9.91
N GLU A 15 -3.27 -1.77 10.01
CA GLU A 15 -3.44 -0.96 11.20
C GLU A 15 -4.91 -0.60 11.45
N PHE A 16 -5.67 -0.33 10.39
CA PHE A 16 -7.07 0.06 10.51
C PHE A 16 -7.98 -1.01 11.11
N VAL A 17 -7.60 -2.28 11.01
CA VAL A 17 -8.42 -3.40 11.51
C VAL A 17 -7.99 -3.88 12.90
N LYS A 18 -6.94 -3.30 13.48
CA LYS A 18 -6.50 -3.63 14.84
C LYS A 18 -7.55 -3.20 15.87
N THR A 19 -7.56 -3.88 17.00
CA THR A 19 -8.43 -3.51 18.13
C THR A 19 -8.08 -2.12 18.66
N THR A 20 -6.77 -1.80 18.70
CA THR A 20 -6.27 -0.50 19.16
C THR A 20 -5.33 0.05 18.09
N PRO A 21 -5.88 0.72 17.05
CA PRO A 21 -5.06 1.29 15.99
C PRO A 21 -4.17 2.42 16.50
N ASP A 22 -3.04 2.66 15.82
CA ASP A 22 -2.17 3.78 16.11
C ASP A 22 -2.92 5.10 15.91
N GLY A 23 -2.84 5.98 16.91
CA GLY A 23 -3.58 7.26 16.89
C GLY A 23 -3.13 8.19 15.76
N GLN A 24 -1.84 8.20 15.42
CA GLN A 24 -1.34 9.04 14.33
C GLN A 24 -1.85 8.54 12.97
N VAL A 25 -1.89 7.23 12.78
CA VAL A 25 -2.44 6.64 11.55
C VAL A 25 -3.92 6.99 11.40
N MET A 26 -4.68 6.92 12.49
CA MET A 26 -6.11 7.24 12.43
C MET A 26 -6.33 8.72 12.15
N ARG A 27 -5.53 9.61 12.71
CA ARG A 27 -5.59 11.05 12.41
C ARG A 27 -5.22 11.33 10.95
N TRP A 28 -4.21 10.63 10.44
CA TRP A 28 -3.83 10.74 9.04
C TRP A 28 -4.97 10.30 8.13
N LEU A 29 -5.64 9.19 8.46
CA LEU A 29 -6.77 8.68 7.69
C LEU A 29 -7.88 9.74 7.57
N GLU A 30 -8.16 10.46 8.65
CA GLU A 30 -9.17 11.52 8.64
C GLU A 30 -8.81 12.66 7.67
N SER A 31 -7.51 12.86 7.41
CA SER A 31 -7.05 13.92 6.50
C SER A 31 -7.02 13.48 5.03
N VAL A 32 -7.08 12.17 4.76
CA VAL A 32 -6.98 11.62 3.41
C VAL A 32 -8.37 11.58 2.77
N GLN A 33 -8.53 12.26 1.64
CA GLN A 33 -9.80 12.30 0.94
C GLN A 33 -10.06 11.06 0.10
N LEU A 34 -9.02 10.60 -0.63
CA LEU A 34 -9.13 9.47 -1.54
C LEU A 34 -8.00 8.49 -1.29
N MET A 35 -8.35 7.24 -1.05
CA MET A 35 -7.39 6.18 -0.81
C MET A 35 -7.67 5.01 -1.74
N ALA A 36 -6.59 4.38 -2.21
CA ALA A 36 -6.63 3.20 -3.05
C ALA A 36 -5.65 2.16 -2.53
N ILE A 37 -5.77 0.94 -2.98
CA ILE A 37 -4.81 -0.13 -2.73
C ILE A 37 -4.47 -0.84 -4.03
N SER A 38 -3.34 -1.53 -4.04
CA SER A 38 -2.98 -2.46 -5.09
C SER A 38 -3.68 -3.80 -4.88
N ALA A 39 -3.92 -4.54 -5.95
CA ALA A 39 -4.37 -5.93 -5.87
C ALA A 39 -3.40 -6.79 -5.04
N VAL A 40 -2.11 -6.44 -4.99
CA VAL A 40 -1.11 -7.09 -4.12
C VAL A 40 -1.52 -6.94 -2.65
N THR A 41 -1.91 -5.73 -2.24
CA THR A 41 -2.36 -5.48 -0.87
C THR A 41 -3.62 -6.29 -0.54
N LEU A 42 -4.54 -6.38 -1.50
CA LEU A 42 -5.74 -7.19 -1.34
C LEU A 42 -5.38 -8.66 -1.09
N GLU A 43 -4.45 -9.21 -1.88
CA GLU A 43 -3.97 -10.59 -1.71
C GLU A 43 -3.31 -10.78 -0.35
N GLU A 44 -2.39 -9.91 0.04
CA GLU A 44 -1.68 -10.02 1.31
C GLU A 44 -2.62 -9.95 2.52
N ALA A 45 -3.63 -9.07 2.46
CA ALA A 45 -4.62 -8.95 3.53
C ALA A 45 -5.45 -10.23 3.66
N HIS A 46 -5.92 -10.78 2.55
CA HIS A 46 -6.68 -12.02 2.57
C HIS A 46 -5.85 -13.24 2.97
N PHE A 47 -4.56 -13.26 2.61
CA PHE A 47 -3.65 -14.28 3.10
C PHE A 47 -3.61 -14.28 4.63
N GLY A 48 -3.41 -13.12 5.24
CA GLY A 48 -3.36 -13.01 6.71
C GLY A 48 -4.67 -13.40 7.37
N LEU A 49 -5.80 -12.98 6.79
CA LEU A 49 -7.12 -13.28 7.32
C LEU A 49 -7.50 -14.76 7.18
N ALA A 50 -6.99 -15.43 6.15
CA ALA A 50 -7.21 -16.87 5.97
C ALA A 50 -6.31 -17.70 6.88
N TRP A 51 -5.07 -17.24 7.07
CA TRP A 51 -4.10 -17.93 7.93
C TRP A 51 -4.52 -17.87 9.41
N GLN A 52 -4.94 -16.70 9.87
CA GLN A 52 -5.43 -16.50 11.24
C GLN A 52 -6.84 -15.89 11.18
N PRO A 53 -7.88 -16.71 11.02
CA PRO A 53 -9.23 -16.23 10.82
C PRO A 53 -9.71 -15.34 11.97
N ASN A 54 -10.31 -14.21 11.61
CA ASN A 54 -10.89 -13.27 12.57
C ASN A 54 -12.06 -12.56 11.88
N ASN A 55 -13.28 -12.93 12.25
CA ASN A 55 -14.48 -12.42 11.59
C ASN A 55 -14.65 -10.91 11.73
N ARG A 56 -14.23 -10.34 12.89
CA ARG A 56 -14.30 -8.89 13.10
C ARG A 56 -13.35 -8.16 12.14
N LYS A 57 -12.12 -8.63 12.03
CA LYS A 57 -11.14 -8.01 11.12
C LYS A 57 -11.56 -8.16 9.66
N LEU A 58 -12.08 -9.30 9.28
CA LEU A 58 -12.57 -9.52 7.91
C LEU A 58 -13.70 -8.55 7.58
N ALA A 59 -14.66 -8.38 8.48
CA ALA A 59 -15.78 -7.45 8.28
C ALA A 59 -15.29 -6.00 8.15
N LEU A 60 -14.34 -5.59 9.00
CA LEU A 60 -13.77 -4.25 8.94
C LEU A 60 -12.99 -4.02 7.65
N PHE A 61 -12.21 -5.01 7.22
CA PHE A 61 -11.45 -4.93 5.98
C PHE A 61 -12.38 -4.82 4.77
N ASN A 62 -13.42 -5.65 4.70
CA ASN A 62 -14.40 -5.60 3.61
C ASN A 62 -15.11 -4.25 3.55
N ALA A 63 -15.48 -3.70 4.71
CA ALA A 63 -16.11 -2.37 4.78
C ALA A 63 -15.14 -1.28 4.29
N LEU A 64 -13.87 -1.39 4.63
CA LEU A 64 -12.85 -0.45 4.16
C LEU A 64 -12.70 -0.52 2.63
N VAL A 65 -12.62 -1.74 2.07
CA VAL A 65 -12.47 -1.93 0.63
C VAL A 65 -13.61 -1.27 -0.14
N GLU A 66 -14.85 -1.36 0.37
CA GLU A 66 -16.01 -0.74 -0.27
C GLU A 66 -15.91 0.79 -0.34
N ARG A 67 -15.12 1.41 0.54
CA ARG A 67 -14.94 2.86 0.60
C ARG A 67 -13.74 3.36 -0.20
N LEU A 68 -12.90 2.45 -0.69
CA LEU A 68 -11.71 2.84 -1.44
C LEU A 68 -12.09 3.46 -2.78
N GLN A 69 -11.26 4.39 -3.23
CA GLN A 69 -11.38 4.97 -4.58
C GLN A 69 -11.18 3.90 -5.64
N ALA A 70 -10.23 2.98 -5.41
CA ALA A 70 -9.95 1.89 -6.35
C ALA A 70 -9.15 0.78 -5.68
N VAL A 71 -9.27 -0.43 -6.23
CA VAL A 71 -8.30 -1.52 -6.07
C VAL A 71 -7.65 -1.67 -7.43
N TYR A 72 -6.41 -1.23 -7.57
CA TYR A 72 -5.73 -1.24 -8.87
C TYR A 72 -5.20 -2.63 -9.20
N PRO A 73 -5.53 -3.15 -10.39
CA PRO A 73 -5.00 -4.44 -10.83
C PRO A 73 -3.52 -4.35 -11.19
N ILE A 74 -2.84 -5.50 -11.20
CA ILE A 74 -1.48 -5.59 -11.73
C ILE A 74 -1.58 -5.79 -13.23
N THR A 75 -1.47 -4.69 -13.97
CA THR A 75 -1.48 -4.71 -15.43
C THR A 75 -0.12 -5.18 -15.96
N PRO A 76 -0.04 -5.57 -17.25
CA PRO A 76 1.26 -5.87 -17.85
C PRO A 76 2.28 -4.75 -17.71
N ALA A 77 1.85 -3.48 -17.85
CA ALA A 77 2.74 -2.33 -17.69
C ALA A 77 3.28 -2.23 -16.26
N ILE A 78 2.44 -2.43 -15.25
CA ILE A 78 2.83 -2.43 -13.84
C ILE A 78 3.77 -3.59 -13.55
N ALA A 79 3.46 -4.79 -14.05
CA ALA A 79 4.31 -5.96 -13.87
C ALA A 79 5.71 -5.75 -14.46
N GLN A 80 5.76 -5.18 -15.67
CA GLN A 80 7.02 -4.87 -16.33
C GLN A 80 7.85 -3.85 -15.54
N ARG A 81 7.22 -2.76 -15.12
CA ARG A 81 7.90 -1.72 -14.32
C ARG A 81 8.40 -2.26 -12.99
N GLY A 82 7.59 -3.04 -12.30
CA GLY A 82 7.97 -3.65 -11.02
C GLY A 82 9.16 -4.59 -11.16
N GLY A 83 9.16 -5.40 -12.23
CA GLY A 83 10.28 -6.29 -12.54
C GLY A 83 11.56 -5.55 -12.85
N VAL A 84 11.48 -4.47 -13.65
CA VAL A 84 12.62 -3.62 -13.98
C VAL A 84 13.19 -2.97 -12.73
N LEU A 85 12.36 -2.39 -11.88
CA LEU A 85 12.81 -1.80 -10.60
C LEU A 85 13.55 -2.83 -9.75
N ARG A 86 12.95 -3.99 -9.58
CA ARG A 86 13.52 -5.05 -8.75
C ARG A 86 14.87 -5.53 -9.30
N GLY A 87 14.97 -5.71 -10.63
CA GLY A 87 16.20 -6.14 -11.27
C GLY A 87 17.30 -5.08 -11.19
N GLN A 88 16.97 -3.81 -11.37
CA GLN A 88 17.92 -2.71 -11.26
C GLN A 88 18.50 -2.58 -9.85
N PHE A 89 17.67 -2.72 -8.80
CA PHE A 89 18.17 -2.75 -7.43
C PHE A 89 19.04 -3.97 -7.17
N GLN A 90 18.62 -5.13 -7.64
CA GLN A 90 19.39 -6.37 -7.48
C GLN A 90 20.79 -6.23 -8.12
N ALA A 91 20.89 -5.58 -9.27
CA ALA A 91 22.16 -5.32 -9.94
C ALA A 91 23.10 -4.42 -9.11
N GLN A 92 22.53 -3.62 -8.20
CA GLN A 92 23.28 -2.77 -7.27
C GLN A 92 23.51 -3.43 -5.92
N GLY A 93 23.14 -4.71 -5.76
CA GLY A 93 23.27 -5.42 -4.50
C GLY A 93 22.17 -5.12 -3.49
N ILE A 94 21.07 -4.49 -3.92
CA ILE A 94 19.93 -4.16 -3.06
C ILE A 94 18.80 -5.12 -3.37
N VAL A 95 18.40 -5.91 -2.36
CA VAL A 95 17.30 -6.88 -2.53
C VAL A 95 15.97 -6.21 -2.19
N ARG A 96 15.08 -6.14 -3.18
CA ARG A 96 13.70 -5.65 -3.01
C ARG A 96 12.74 -6.79 -3.29
N SER A 97 11.63 -6.84 -2.56
CA SER A 97 10.64 -7.89 -2.78
C SER A 97 9.79 -7.62 -4.02
N ALA A 98 9.29 -8.67 -4.65
CA ALA A 98 8.37 -8.52 -5.78
C ALA A 98 7.08 -7.79 -5.37
N PRO A 99 6.42 -8.13 -4.24
CA PRO A 99 5.22 -7.40 -3.81
C PRO A 99 5.46 -5.90 -3.64
N ASP A 100 6.56 -5.50 -2.99
CA ASP A 100 6.88 -4.09 -2.78
C ASP A 100 7.11 -3.37 -4.10
N MET A 101 7.83 -3.99 -5.03
CA MET A 101 8.12 -3.34 -6.31
C MET A 101 6.86 -3.26 -7.20
N LEU A 102 5.93 -4.19 -7.05
CA LEU A 102 4.63 -4.10 -7.74
C LEU A 102 3.77 -2.98 -7.15
N ILE A 103 3.81 -2.79 -5.83
CA ILE A 103 3.12 -1.66 -5.18
C ILE A 103 3.73 -0.34 -5.63
N ALA A 104 5.07 -0.23 -5.63
CA ALA A 104 5.77 0.96 -6.13
C ALA A 104 5.39 1.26 -7.58
N ALA A 105 5.41 0.24 -8.43
CA ALA A 105 5.04 0.38 -9.84
C ALA A 105 3.60 0.85 -10.03
N THR A 106 2.68 0.37 -9.19
CA THR A 106 1.28 0.82 -9.20
C THR A 106 1.19 2.31 -8.90
N ALA A 107 1.92 2.77 -7.88
CA ALA A 107 1.95 4.19 -7.51
C ALA A 107 2.53 5.04 -8.64
N ILE A 108 3.58 4.57 -9.31
CA ILE A 108 4.20 5.28 -10.42
C ILE A 108 3.24 5.38 -11.60
N GLU A 109 2.64 4.27 -12.02
CA GLU A 109 1.76 4.25 -13.19
C GLU A 109 0.51 5.11 -13.00
N HIS A 110 -0.01 5.20 -11.79
CA HIS A 110 -1.21 5.98 -11.48
C HIS A 110 -0.89 7.34 -10.86
N GLN A 111 0.40 7.70 -10.74
CA GLN A 111 0.87 8.99 -10.19
C GLN A 111 0.32 9.24 -8.79
N LEU A 112 0.48 8.25 -7.91
CA LEU A 112 -0.05 8.27 -6.55
C LEU A 112 1.07 8.51 -5.54
N VAL A 113 0.72 9.12 -4.41
CA VAL A 113 1.56 9.11 -3.20
C VAL A 113 1.40 7.76 -2.54
N LEU A 114 2.50 7.15 -2.13
CA LEU A 114 2.51 5.88 -1.42
C LEU A 114 2.57 6.12 0.09
N ALA A 115 1.61 5.58 0.82
CA ALA A 115 1.62 5.59 2.29
C ALA A 115 2.11 4.24 2.80
N THR A 116 3.20 4.25 3.57
CA THR A 116 3.80 3.03 4.10
C THR A 116 4.58 3.32 5.38
N ARG A 117 4.64 2.33 6.27
CA ARG A 117 5.53 2.36 7.42
C ARG A 117 6.98 2.08 7.00
N ASN A 118 7.17 1.26 5.96
CA ASN A 118 8.49 0.76 5.54
C ASN A 118 9.09 1.66 4.45
N VAL A 119 9.29 2.93 4.76
CA VAL A 119 9.80 3.94 3.81
C VAL A 119 11.11 3.47 3.15
N ARG A 120 11.99 2.82 3.92
CA ARG A 120 13.29 2.34 3.43
C ARG A 120 13.15 1.41 2.23
N ASP A 121 12.11 0.57 2.22
CA ASP A 121 11.92 -0.43 1.16
C ASP A 121 11.51 0.19 -0.18
N PHE A 122 11.20 1.49 -0.19
CA PHE A 122 10.77 2.22 -1.38
C PHE A 122 11.72 3.35 -1.76
N LEU A 123 12.85 3.50 -1.06
CA LEU A 123 13.84 4.51 -1.39
C LEU A 123 14.40 4.27 -2.79
N GLY A 124 14.49 5.32 -3.59
CA GLY A 124 15.04 5.25 -4.94
C GLY A 124 14.10 4.74 -6.00
N CYS A 125 12.82 4.45 -5.65
CA CYS A 125 11.84 3.97 -6.63
C CYS A 125 11.26 5.08 -7.51
N GLY A 126 11.48 6.35 -7.14
CA GLY A 126 10.90 7.48 -7.88
C GLY A 126 9.45 7.76 -7.52
N VAL A 127 8.99 7.29 -6.37
CA VAL A 127 7.64 7.53 -5.88
C VAL A 127 7.70 8.39 -4.62
N GLN A 128 6.74 9.31 -4.47
CA GLN A 128 6.61 10.09 -3.25
C GLN A 128 6.03 9.21 -2.14
N VAL A 129 6.69 9.17 -0.98
CA VAL A 129 6.32 8.30 0.12
C VAL A 129 6.00 9.14 1.36
N VAL A 130 4.93 8.76 2.07
CA VAL A 130 4.59 9.30 3.38
C VAL A 130 4.49 8.16 4.38
N ASN A 131 4.85 8.44 5.64
CA ASN A 131 4.73 7.48 6.72
C ASN A 131 3.66 7.95 7.72
N PRO A 132 2.45 7.37 7.67
CA PRO A 132 1.37 7.80 8.57
C PRO A 132 1.65 7.55 10.05
N PHE A 133 2.60 6.66 10.37
CA PHE A 133 2.95 6.32 11.75
C PHE A 133 3.83 7.38 12.42
N GLU A 134 4.50 8.22 11.64
CA GLU A 134 5.42 9.25 12.14
C GLU A 134 4.85 10.67 12.07
N GLY A 135 3.58 10.78 11.70
CA GLY A 135 2.96 12.06 11.48
C GLY A 135 3.16 12.56 10.04
N PHE A 136 2.53 13.67 9.72
CA PHE A 136 2.46 14.16 8.33
C PHE A 136 2.21 15.68 8.27
#